data_08aeff590f41b43a218098f79c315a4e
#
_entry.id   08aeff590f41b43a218098f79c315a4e
#
_cell.length_a   1.000
_cell.length_b   1.000
_cell.length_c   1.000
_cell.angle_alpha   90.00
_cell.angle_beta   90.00
_cell.angle_gamma   90.00
#
_symmetry.space_group_name_H-M   'P 1'
#
loop_
_entity.id
_entity.type
_entity.pdbx_description
1 polymer ?
#
loop_
_entity_poly.entity_id
_entity_poly.type
_entity_poly.pdbx_seq_one_letter_code
_entity_poly.pdbx_strand_id
1 'polypeptide(L)'
;HYPLRRQRQMCIRDRLEDELHKRVVGQDEAIEAVADAIRRSRAGLQDARKPIGSFIFLGTTGVGKTELAKALADYLFDDENMMTRIDMSEYQEKHSVSRLVGAPPGYVGYDEGGQLTEAVRRKPYSVILLDEIEKAHPDVFNILLQVLDDGRLTDNKGRVVNFKNTIIIMTSNMGSHIIQENFEQVTESNKDQIVEKTKLEVVALLRQTIRPEFLNRID
;
A
#
# COMPACT_ATOMS: atom_id res chain seq x y z
N HIS A 1 -9.99 -11.96 33.80
CA HIS A 1 -10.38 -11.29 32.55
C HIS A 1 -9.25 -11.13 31.50
N TYR A 2 -7.99 -11.39 31.85
CA TYR A 2 -6.82 -11.28 30.94
C TYR A 2 -6.70 -12.44 29.92
N PRO A 3 -7.04 -13.70 30.24
CA PRO A 3 -6.88 -14.83 29.32
C PRO A 3 -7.82 -14.76 28.11
N LEU A 4 -9.06 -14.29 28.29
CA LEU A 4 -10.07 -14.22 27.22
C LEU A 4 -9.76 -13.16 26.15
N ARG A 5 -9.08 -12.09 26.54
CA ARG A 5 -8.61 -11.07 25.58
C ARG A 5 -7.48 -11.60 24.69
N ARG A 6 -6.55 -12.37 25.26
CA ARG A 6 -5.48 -13.04 24.49
C ARG A 6 -6.04 -14.14 23.56
N GLN A 7 -7.00 -14.93 24.02
CA GLN A 7 -7.66 -15.93 23.16
C GLN A 7 -8.47 -15.30 22.05
N ARG A 8 -9.21 -14.23 22.31
CA ARG A 8 -9.91 -13.46 21.27
C ARG A 8 -8.95 -12.83 20.23
N GLN A 9 -7.81 -12.32 20.69
CA GLN A 9 -6.77 -11.80 19.79
C GLN A 9 -6.08 -12.89 18.97
N MET A 10 -5.93 -14.11 19.52
CA MET A 10 -5.37 -15.25 18.80
C MET A 10 -6.35 -15.79 17.75
N CYS A 11 -7.64 -15.89 18.09
CA CYS A 11 -8.69 -16.28 17.12
C CYS A 11 -8.88 -15.26 15.98
N ILE A 12 -8.64 -13.99 16.22
CA ILE A 12 -8.63 -12.96 15.17
C ILE A 12 -7.40 -13.11 14.26
N ARG A 13 -6.29 -13.62 14.78
CA ARG A 13 -5.05 -13.82 14.01
C ARG A 13 -5.19 -14.87 12.92
N ASP A 14 -5.90 -15.96 13.19
CA ASP A 14 -6.04 -17.10 12.28
C ASP A 14 -7.14 -16.89 11.22
N ARG A 15 -7.99 -15.88 11.40
CA ARG A 15 -9.12 -15.58 10.50
C ARG A 15 -8.85 -14.51 9.45
N LEU A 16 -7.75 -13.75 9.55
CA LEU A 16 -7.50 -12.65 8.59
C LEU A 16 -7.42 -13.16 7.16
N GLU A 17 -6.64 -14.20 6.93
CA GLU A 17 -6.48 -14.82 5.62
C GLU A 17 -7.82 -15.38 5.13
N ASP A 18 -8.53 -16.14 5.97
CA ASP A 18 -9.84 -16.70 5.63
C ASP A 18 -10.88 -15.62 5.28
N GLU A 19 -10.90 -14.50 6.03
CA GLU A 19 -11.81 -13.40 5.75
C GLU A 19 -11.46 -12.65 4.46
N LEU A 20 -10.17 -12.46 4.19
CA LEU A 20 -9.72 -11.84 2.94
C LEU A 20 -10.02 -12.75 1.73
N HIS A 21 -9.84 -14.07 1.88
CA HIS A 21 -10.18 -15.04 0.81
C HIS A 21 -11.67 -15.10 0.48
N LYS A 22 -12.55 -14.72 1.38
CA LYS A 22 -13.99 -14.63 1.08
C LYS A 22 -14.33 -13.55 0.05
N ARG A 23 -13.53 -12.48 0.00
CA ARG A 23 -13.76 -11.32 -0.89
C ARG A 23 -12.80 -11.27 -2.07
N VAL A 24 -11.60 -11.80 -1.90
CA VAL A 24 -10.52 -11.74 -2.90
C VAL A 24 -10.11 -13.14 -3.29
N VAL A 25 -10.34 -13.50 -4.54
CA VAL A 25 -10.01 -14.83 -5.08
C VAL A 25 -8.69 -14.77 -5.85
N GLY A 26 -7.81 -15.74 -5.63
CA GLY A 26 -6.61 -15.94 -6.43
C GLY A 26 -5.46 -14.96 -6.14
N GLN A 27 -5.42 -14.36 -4.95
CA GLN A 27 -4.35 -13.45 -4.51
C GLN A 27 -3.67 -13.99 -3.23
N ASP A 28 -3.44 -15.30 -3.15
CA ASP A 28 -2.99 -16.01 -1.94
C ASP A 28 -1.68 -15.44 -1.39
N GLU A 29 -0.66 -15.26 -2.24
CA GLU A 29 0.63 -14.69 -1.83
C GLU A 29 0.51 -13.24 -1.31
N ALA A 30 -0.35 -12.44 -1.93
CA ALA A 30 -0.57 -11.06 -1.48
C ALA A 30 -1.29 -11.01 -0.14
N ILE A 31 -2.27 -11.88 0.05
CA ILE A 31 -3.03 -12.01 1.31
C ILE A 31 -2.11 -12.49 2.44
N GLU A 32 -1.28 -13.49 2.20
CA GLU A 32 -0.31 -14.02 3.16
C GLU A 32 0.72 -12.96 3.57
N ALA A 33 1.33 -12.24 2.61
CA ALA A 33 2.30 -11.18 2.87
C ALA A 33 1.70 -10.06 3.74
N VAL A 34 0.48 -9.64 3.43
CA VAL A 34 -0.24 -8.61 4.21
C VAL A 34 -0.57 -9.12 5.60
N ALA A 35 -1.07 -10.35 5.73
CA ALA A 35 -1.39 -10.95 7.02
C ALA A 35 -0.15 -11.07 7.91
N ASP A 36 0.97 -11.46 7.37
CA ASP A 36 2.24 -11.56 8.09
C ASP A 36 2.76 -10.21 8.57
N ALA A 37 2.70 -9.17 7.76
CA ALA A 37 3.09 -7.82 8.17
C ALA A 37 2.20 -7.31 9.31
N ILE A 38 0.89 -7.53 9.23
CA ILE A 38 -0.04 -7.17 10.30
C ILE A 38 0.25 -7.97 11.56
N ARG A 39 0.56 -9.27 11.46
CA ARG A 39 0.97 -10.11 12.60
C ARG A 39 2.23 -9.57 13.25
N ARG A 40 3.28 -9.25 12.47
CA ARG A 40 4.54 -8.67 12.96
C ARG A 40 4.31 -7.33 13.67
N SER A 41 3.52 -6.44 13.07
CA SER A 41 3.20 -5.14 13.66
C SER A 41 2.46 -5.29 15.00
N ARG A 42 1.44 -6.15 15.06
CA ARG A 42 0.68 -6.38 16.29
C ARG A 42 1.48 -7.11 17.38
N ALA A 43 2.46 -7.91 17.00
CA ALA A 43 3.38 -8.55 17.95
C ALA A 43 4.45 -7.60 18.50
N GLY A 44 4.50 -6.34 18.01
CA GLY A 44 5.52 -5.38 18.40
C GLY A 44 6.92 -5.69 17.85
N LEU A 45 6.99 -6.53 16.82
CA LEU A 45 8.25 -6.92 16.18
C LEU A 45 8.70 -5.94 15.11
N GLN A 46 7.82 -5.03 14.72
CA GLN A 46 8.09 -3.98 13.74
C GLN A 46 8.54 -2.69 14.43
N ASP A 47 9.31 -1.86 13.72
CA ASP A 47 9.68 -0.54 14.21
C ASP A 47 8.42 0.31 14.47
N ALA A 48 8.21 0.70 15.73
CA ALA A 48 7.04 1.47 16.16
C ALA A 48 6.92 2.86 15.49
N ARG A 49 7.93 3.28 14.75
CA ARG A 49 7.92 4.53 13.99
C ARG A 49 7.29 4.36 12.61
N LYS A 50 7.29 3.17 12.04
CA LYS A 50 6.81 2.90 10.68
C LYS A 50 5.28 2.69 10.62
N PRO A 51 4.66 2.81 9.42
CA PRO A 51 3.30 2.32 9.18
C PRO A 51 3.12 0.84 9.56
N ILE A 52 1.90 0.37 9.75
CA ILE A 52 1.58 -1.05 10.05
C ILE A 52 2.14 -1.98 8.98
N GLY A 53 2.09 -1.56 7.72
CA GLY A 53 2.64 -2.27 6.57
C GLY A 53 2.65 -1.39 5.34
N SER A 54 3.55 -1.69 4.42
CA SER A 54 3.69 -1.00 3.14
C SER A 54 3.93 -2.02 2.04
N PHE A 55 3.06 -2.02 1.02
CA PHE A 55 3.05 -3.04 -0.03
C PHE A 55 2.98 -2.40 -1.41
N ILE A 56 3.59 -3.08 -2.38
CA ILE A 56 3.39 -2.76 -3.78
C ILE A 56 2.79 -3.97 -4.51
N PHE A 57 1.62 -3.79 -5.11
CA PHE A 57 0.93 -4.82 -5.87
C PHE A 57 1.12 -4.60 -7.35
N LEU A 58 1.78 -5.54 -7.98
CA LEU A 58 2.04 -5.56 -9.42
C LEU A 58 1.02 -6.45 -10.12
N GLY A 59 0.59 -6.06 -11.30
CA GLY A 59 -0.31 -6.90 -12.09
C GLY A 59 -1.25 -6.10 -12.98
N THR A 60 -1.99 -6.82 -13.81
CA THR A 60 -2.95 -6.25 -14.75
C THR A 60 -4.10 -5.54 -14.03
N THR A 61 -4.79 -4.66 -14.75
CA THR A 61 -6.00 -4.00 -14.24
C THR A 61 -7.11 -5.03 -14.00
N GLY A 62 -7.89 -4.84 -12.94
CA GLY A 62 -9.06 -5.69 -12.67
C GLY A 62 -8.79 -6.97 -11.86
N VAL A 63 -7.56 -7.24 -11.43
CA VAL A 63 -7.21 -8.43 -10.63
C VAL A 63 -7.55 -8.33 -9.14
N GLY A 64 -8.37 -7.37 -8.73
CA GLY A 64 -8.84 -7.27 -7.33
C GLY A 64 -7.95 -6.45 -6.39
N LYS A 65 -6.94 -5.70 -6.89
CA LYS A 65 -6.05 -4.87 -6.05
C LYS A 65 -6.82 -3.89 -5.14
N THR A 66 -7.81 -3.21 -5.69
CA THR A 66 -8.66 -2.27 -4.92
C THR A 66 -9.59 -3.00 -3.95
N GLU A 67 -10.10 -4.17 -4.34
CA GLU A 67 -10.99 -4.96 -3.47
C GLU A 67 -10.23 -5.50 -2.26
N LEU A 68 -8.97 -5.90 -2.42
CA LEU A 68 -8.12 -6.29 -1.30
C LEU A 68 -7.92 -5.14 -0.30
N ALA A 69 -7.71 -3.90 -0.79
CA ALA A 69 -7.58 -2.73 0.08
C ALA A 69 -8.88 -2.44 0.87
N LYS A 70 -10.04 -2.59 0.23
CA LYS A 70 -11.36 -2.47 0.89
C LYS A 70 -11.59 -3.56 1.93
N ALA A 71 -11.29 -4.80 1.56
CA ALA A 71 -11.43 -5.94 2.47
C ALA A 71 -10.54 -5.79 3.71
N LEU A 72 -9.33 -5.24 3.55
CA LEU A 72 -8.43 -4.92 4.66
C LEU A 72 -8.99 -3.80 5.55
N ALA A 73 -9.54 -2.74 4.95
CA ALA A 73 -10.13 -1.65 5.73
C ALA A 73 -11.32 -2.14 6.56
N ASP A 74 -12.20 -2.93 5.96
CA ASP A 74 -13.34 -3.54 6.63
C ASP A 74 -12.91 -4.45 7.78
N TYR A 75 -11.97 -5.35 7.52
CA TYR A 75 -11.49 -6.31 8.53
C TYR A 75 -10.75 -5.66 9.70
N LEU A 76 -9.91 -4.67 9.43
CA LEU A 76 -9.03 -4.08 10.45
C LEU A 76 -9.68 -2.95 11.23
N PHE A 77 -10.59 -2.23 10.60
CA PHE A 77 -11.17 -0.99 11.11
C PHE A 77 -12.70 -1.03 11.18
N ASP A 78 -13.32 -2.20 10.91
CA ASP A 78 -14.76 -2.44 10.91
C ASP A 78 -15.56 -1.49 9.99
N ASP A 79 -14.90 -0.93 8.95
CA ASP A 79 -15.53 -0.02 7.99
C ASP A 79 -14.71 0.03 6.69
N GLU A 80 -15.29 -0.39 5.58
CA GLU A 80 -14.64 -0.32 4.26
C GLU A 80 -14.35 1.12 3.80
N ASN A 81 -15.06 2.11 4.39
CA ASN A 81 -14.80 3.53 4.14
C ASN A 81 -13.53 4.03 4.86
N MET A 82 -12.92 3.25 5.75
CA MET A 82 -11.59 3.52 6.31
C MET A 82 -10.48 3.24 5.29
N MET A 83 -10.76 3.52 4.03
CA MET A 83 -9.82 3.52 2.92
C MET A 83 -9.80 4.90 2.27
N THR A 84 -8.60 5.36 1.93
CA THR A 84 -8.39 6.55 1.10
C THR A 84 -7.70 6.12 -0.18
N ARG A 85 -8.34 6.33 -1.31
CA ARG A 85 -7.76 6.08 -2.63
C ARG A 85 -7.27 7.40 -3.23
N ILE A 86 -6.04 7.38 -3.71
CA ILE A 86 -5.41 8.50 -4.43
C ILE A 86 -4.82 7.94 -5.73
N ASP A 87 -5.27 8.49 -6.85
CA ASP A 87 -4.77 8.13 -8.18
C ASP A 87 -3.50 8.95 -8.47
N MET A 88 -2.38 8.27 -8.61
CA MET A 88 -1.08 8.90 -8.86
C MET A 88 -0.94 9.47 -10.27
N SER A 89 -1.82 9.12 -11.19
CA SER A 89 -1.89 9.75 -12.51
C SER A 89 -2.23 11.26 -12.46
N GLU A 90 -2.86 11.72 -11.39
CA GLU A 90 -3.12 13.14 -11.14
C GLU A 90 -1.88 13.90 -10.61
N TYR A 91 -0.80 13.19 -10.27
CA TYR A 91 0.42 13.71 -9.63
C TYR A 91 1.67 13.51 -10.49
N GLN A 92 1.52 13.53 -11.81
CA GLN A 92 2.63 13.38 -12.76
C GLN A 92 3.51 14.64 -12.83
N GLU A 93 2.91 15.79 -12.58
CA GLU A 93 3.55 17.10 -12.70
C GLU A 93 4.02 17.62 -11.35
N LYS A 94 5.19 18.28 -11.33
CA LYS A 94 5.78 18.81 -10.10
C LYS A 94 4.83 19.72 -9.31
N HIS A 95 4.06 20.56 -10.00
CA HIS A 95 3.12 21.47 -9.33
C HIS A 95 1.94 20.74 -8.68
N SER A 96 1.57 19.54 -9.16
CA SER A 96 0.48 18.77 -8.58
C SER A 96 0.91 18.06 -7.28
N VAL A 97 2.20 17.80 -7.09
CA VAL A 97 2.74 17.13 -5.89
C VAL A 97 2.41 17.92 -4.61
N SER A 98 2.41 19.25 -4.67
CA SER A 98 2.02 20.09 -3.53
C SER A 98 0.59 19.84 -3.05
N ARG A 99 -0.31 19.34 -3.90
CA ARG A 99 -1.67 18.98 -3.49
C ARG A 99 -1.72 17.78 -2.54
N LEU A 100 -0.68 16.93 -2.51
CA LEU A 100 -0.62 15.81 -1.55
C LEU A 100 -0.36 16.28 -0.12
N VAL A 101 0.52 17.27 0.05
CA VAL A 101 0.97 17.76 1.36
C VAL A 101 0.31 19.10 1.72
N GLY A 102 -0.17 19.81 0.73
CA GLY A 102 -0.76 21.13 0.79
C GLY A 102 0.07 22.18 0.04
N ALA A 103 -0.59 23.20 -0.49
CA ALA A 103 0.06 24.31 -1.18
C ALA A 103 0.83 25.23 -0.19
N PRO A 104 1.97 25.81 -0.60
CA PRO A 104 2.66 26.79 0.22
C PRO A 104 1.81 28.04 0.49
N PRO A 105 2.13 28.83 1.55
CA PRO A 105 1.44 30.09 1.81
C PRO A 105 1.45 31.03 0.60
N GLY A 106 0.29 31.58 0.28
CA GLY A 106 0.11 32.51 -0.86
C GLY A 106 -0.23 31.84 -2.19
N TYR A 107 -0.28 30.51 -2.25
CA TYR A 107 -0.73 29.78 -3.44
C TYR A 107 -2.20 29.36 -3.32
N VAL A 108 -2.86 29.21 -4.47
CA VAL A 108 -4.23 28.69 -4.55
C VAL A 108 -4.30 27.28 -3.94
N GLY A 109 -5.30 27.04 -3.08
CA GLY A 109 -5.47 25.76 -2.39
C GLY A 109 -4.74 25.66 -1.03
N TYR A 110 -4.09 26.72 -0.55
CA TYR A 110 -3.43 26.72 0.77
C TYR A 110 -4.40 26.35 1.91
N ASP A 111 -5.62 26.88 1.87
CA ASP A 111 -6.61 26.65 2.93
C ASP A 111 -7.19 25.22 2.92
N GLU A 112 -7.21 24.57 1.79
CA GLU A 112 -7.79 23.22 1.62
C GLU A 112 -6.95 22.13 2.30
N GLY A 113 -5.64 22.37 2.48
CA GLY A 113 -4.69 21.38 2.99
C GLY A 113 -4.29 20.35 1.94
N GLY A 114 -3.41 19.42 2.31
CA GLY A 114 -2.98 18.36 1.40
C GLY A 114 -3.94 17.18 1.37
N GLN A 115 -4.19 16.64 0.20
CA GLN A 115 -5.12 15.52 0.03
C GLN A 115 -4.72 14.30 0.88
N LEU A 116 -3.43 13.93 0.86
CA LEU A 116 -2.92 12.81 1.64
C LEU A 116 -2.89 13.15 3.14
N THR A 117 -2.37 14.31 3.50
CA THR A 117 -2.23 14.72 4.90
C THR A 117 -3.58 14.93 5.59
N GLU A 118 -4.55 15.56 4.92
CA GLU A 118 -5.90 15.73 5.47
C GLU A 118 -6.67 14.40 5.57
N ALA A 119 -6.50 13.50 4.59
CA ALA A 119 -7.14 12.19 4.63
C ALA A 119 -6.69 11.39 5.87
N VAL A 120 -5.38 11.33 6.14
CA VAL A 120 -4.83 10.62 7.30
C VAL A 120 -5.14 11.34 8.60
N ARG A 121 -5.16 12.67 8.61
CA ARG A 121 -5.55 13.45 9.80
C ARG A 121 -6.99 13.17 10.21
N ARG A 122 -7.90 13.01 9.23
CA ARG A 122 -9.32 12.70 9.49
C ARG A 122 -9.54 11.23 9.84
N LYS A 123 -8.74 10.33 9.24
CA LYS A 123 -8.82 8.87 9.41
C LYS A 123 -7.45 8.31 9.76
N PRO A 124 -6.98 8.47 11.01
CA PRO A 124 -5.62 8.06 11.41
C PRO A 124 -5.44 6.53 11.41
N TYR A 125 -6.52 5.77 11.44
CA TYR A 125 -6.57 4.32 11.29
C TYR A 125 -7.22 4.02 9.96
N SER A 126 -6.43 3.83 8.92
CA SER A 126 -6.97 3.64 7.56
C SER A 126 -6.00 2.90 6.65
N VAL A 127 -6.54 2.38 5.55
CA VAL A 127 -5.78 1.90 4.41
C VAL A 127 -5.63 3.04 3.41
N ILE A 128 -4.40 3.31 2.98
CA ILE A 128 -4.08 4.29 1.95
C ILE A 128 -3.75 3.52 0.68
N LEU A 129 -4.55 3.69 -0.34
CA LEU A 129 -4.33 3.08 -1.65
C LEU A 129 -3.82 4.15 -2.63
N LEU A 130 -2.57 3.99 -3.06
CA LEU A 130 -1.92 4.83 -4.07
C LEU A 130 -1.93 4.07 -5.40
N ASP A 131 -2.84 4.44 -6.27
CA ASP A 131 -3.06 3.73 -7.54
C ASP A 131 -2.13 4.25 -8.63
N GLU A 132 -1.60 3.36 -9.48
CA GLU A 132 -0.70 3.68 -10.60
C GLU A 132 0.56 4.46 -10.18
N ILE A 133 1.27 3.95 -9.17
CA ILE A 133 2.43 4.62 -8.57
C ILE A 133 3.54 4.94 -9.58
N GLU A 134 3.66 4.18 -10.65
CA GLU A 134 4.63 4.40 -11.73
C GLU A 134 4.42 5.72 -12.48
N LYS A 135 3.23 6.30 -12.42
CA LYS A 135 2.90 7.57 -13.08
C LYS A 135 3.25 8.79 -12.22
N ALA A 136 3.55 8.58 -10.96
CA ALA A 136 3.82 9.66 -10.02
C ALA A 136 5.12 10.40 -10.35
N HIS A 137 5.10 11.72 -10.15
CA HIS A 137 6.34 12.53 -10.22
C HIS A 137 7.38 12.03 -9.19
N PRO A 138 8.69 12.07 -9.49
CA PRO A 138 9.74 11.64 -8.57
C PRO A 138 9.67 12.23 -7.16
N ASP A 139 9.17 13.46 -7.01
CA ASP A 139 9.02 14.11 -5.71
C ASP A 139 7.96 13.44 -4.82
N VAL A 140 6.99 12.72 -5.40
CA VAL A 140 6.03 11.88 -4.63
C VAL A 140 6.76 10.78 -3.88
N PHE A 141 7.75 10.13 -4.51
CA PHE A 141 8.56 9.10 -3.85
C PHE A 141 9.36 9.66 -2.68
N ASN A 142 9.85 10.91 -2.77
CA ASN A 142 10.55 11.57 -1.66
C ASN A 142 9.62 11.80 -0.45
N ILE A 143 8.36 12.19 -0.70
CA ILE A 143 7.33 12.33 0.33
C ILE A 143 7.03 10.96 0.97
N LEU A 144 6.83 9.94 0.15
CA LEU A 144 6.54 8.59 0.64
C LEU A 144 7.72 7.97 1.41
N LEU A 145 8.97 8.23 1.00
CA LEU A 145 10.15 7.81 1.77
C LEU A 145 10.11 8.33 3.20
N GLN A 146 9.77 9.59 3.40
CA GLN A 146 9.63 10.16 4.74
C GLN A 146 8.54 9.45 5.55
N VAL A 147 7.40 9.13 4.91
CA VAL A 147 6.33 8.37 5.55
C VAL A 147 6.76 6.96 5.93
N LEU A 148 7.47 6.27 5.04
CA LEU A 148 7.93 4.88 5.24
C LEU A 148 9.04 4.78 6.29
N ASP A 149 9.90 5.80 6.42
CA ASP A 149 11.00 5.81 7.38
C ASP A 149 10.56 6.29 8.78
N ASP A 150 9.84 7.42 8.82
CA ASP A 150 9.51 8.11 10.07
C ASP A 150 8.07 7.88 10.54
N GLY A 151 7.21 7.32 9.67
CA GLY A 151 5.77 7.16 9.94
C GLY A 151 5.05 8.47 10.19
N ARG A 152 5.58 9.57 9.66
CA ARG A 152 5.01 10.91 9.80
C ARG A 152 5.34 11.78 8.60
N LEU A 153 4.47 12.75 8.37
CA LEU A 153 4.64 13.74 7.32
C LEU A 153 4.21 15.11 7.86
N THR A 154 5.00 16.13 7.62
CA THR A 154 4.65 17.50 8.00
C THR A 154 3.93 18.17 6.83
N ASP A 155 2.74 18.70 7.08
CA ASP A 155 1.99 19.43 6.07
C ASP A 155 2.55 20.87 5.89
N ASN A 156 2.01 21.56 4.87
CA ASN A 156 2.40 22.95 4.57
C ASN A 156 2.04 23.97 5.65
N LYS A 157 1.19 23.59 6.61
CA LYS A 157 0.82 24.41 7.79
C LYS A 157 1.69 24.10 9.01
N GLY A 158 2.74 23.28 8.84
CA GLY A 158 3.64 22.86 9.91
C GLY A 158 3.06 21.79 10.85
N ARG A 159 1.90 21.21 10.52
CA ARG A 159 1.29 20.17 11.35
C ARG A 159 1.88 18.80 11.02
N VAL A 160 2.26 18.05 12.03
CA VAL A 160 2.75 16.68 11.88
C VAL A 160 1.57 15.73 11.80
N VAL A 161 1.49 14.98 10.70
CA VAL A 161 0.49 13.94 10.47
C VAL A 161 1.12 12.58 10.71
N ASN A 162 0.44 11.73 11.49
CA ASN A 162 0.94 10.44 11.94
C ASN A 162 0.37 9.31 11.06
N PHE A 163 1.25 8.54 10.43
CA PHE A 163 0.94 7.40 9.56
C PHE A 163 1.17 6.03 10.22
N LYS A 164 1.55 5.98 11.49
CA LYS A 164 1.93 4.73 12.17
C LYS A 164 0.80 3.70 12.27
N ASN A 165 -0.45 4.16 12.23
CA ASN A 165 -1.62 3.29 12.30
C ASN A 165 -2.27 3.10 10.92
N THR A 166 -1.54 3.38 9.84
CA THR A 166 -2.02 3.18 8.49
C THR A 166 -1.36 1.99 7.82
N ILE A 167 -2.03 1.42 6.83
CA ILE A 167 -1.46 0.49 5.86
C ILE A 167 -1.37 1.21 4.53
N ILE A 168 -0.21 1.16 3.90
CA ILE A 168 0.03 1.79 2.60
C ILE A 168 0.08 0.70 1.55
N ILE A 169 -0.83 0.76 0.60
CA ILE A 169 -0.89 -0.12 -0.56
C ILE A 169 -0.65 0.73 -1.80
N MET A 170 0.36 0.38 -2.55
CA MET A 170 0.64 0.96 -3.85
C MET A 170 0.29 -0.05 -4.92
N THR A 171 -0.34 0.38 -5.99
CA THR A 171 -0.60 -0.48 -7.14
C THR A 171 0.18 -0.01 -8.35
N SER A 172 0.58 -0.94 -9.19
CA SER A 172 1.24 -0.64 -10.44
C SER A 172 0.82 -1.62 -11.53
N ASN A 173 0.74 -1.12 -12.74
CA ASN A 173 0.51 -1.91 -13.95
C ASN A 173 1.82 -2.23 -14.69
N MET A 174 2.98 -1.90 -14.08
CA MET A 174 4.29 -2.25 -14.65
C MET A 174 4.42 -3.75 -14.83
N GLY A 175 4.99 -4.15 -15.96
CA GLY A 175 5.18 -5.55 -16.29
C GLY A 175 3.90 -6.30 -16.69
N SER A 176 2.75 -5.64 -16.83
CA SER A 176 1.51 -6.29 -17.26
C SER A 176 1.66 -7.04 -18.58
N HIS A 177 2.42 -6.50 -19.54
CA HIS A 177 2.74 -7.17 -20.80
C HIS A 177 3.59 -8.42 -20.59
N ILE A 178 4.61 -8.38 -19.73
CA ILE A 178 5.45 -9.53 -19.38
C ILE A 178 4.60 -10.64 -18.74
N ILE A 179 3.74 -10.25 -17.81
CA ILE A 179 2.82 -11.19 -17.16
C ILE A 179 1.93 -11.84 -18.21
N GLN A 180 1.31 -11.06 -19.09
CA GLN A 180 0.40 -11.56 -20.09
C GLN A 180 1.11 -12.50 -21.08
N GLU A 181 2.24 -12.08 -21.67
CA GLU A 181 3.02 -12.88 -22.62
C GLU A 181 3.50 -14.19 -22.02
N ASN A 182 3.99 -14.18 -20.78
CA ASN A 182 4.47 -15.38 -20.11
C ASN A 182 3.31 -16.32 -19.75
N PHE A 183 2.17 -15.79 -19.31
CA PHE A 183 1.01 -16.61 -18.97
C PHE A 183 0.31 -17.24 -20.19
N GLU A 184 0.43 -16.67 -21.37
CA GLU A 184 -0.03 -17.30 -22.62
C GLU A 184 0.75 -18.59 -22.94
N GLN A 185 1.95 -18.75 -22.40
CA GLN A 185 2.82 -19.93 -22.60
C GLN A 185 2.70 -20.96 -21.47
N VAL A 186 1.81 -20.75 -20.49
CA VAL A 186 1.65 -21.65 -19.35
C VAL A 186 0.98 -22.96 -19.77
N THR A 187 1.60 -24.06 -19.37
CA THR A 187 1.06 -25.41 -19.44
C THR A 187 1.13 -26.03 -18.04
N GLU A 188 0.38 -27.11 -17.78
CA GLU A 188 0.41 -27.77 -16.46
C GLU A 188 1.82 -28.22 -16.04
N SER A 189 2.67 -28.55 -17.01
CA SER A 189 4.03 -29.06 -16.76
C SER A 189 5.06 -27.95 -16.49
N ASN A 190 4.82 -26.70 -16.90
CA ASN A 190 5.80 -25.60 -16.80
C ASN A 190 5.32 -24.42 -15.94
N LYS A 191 4.15 -24.54 -15.31
CA LYS A 191 3.50 -23.44 -14.56
C LYS A 191 4.42 -22.79 -13.54
N ASP A 192 5.04 -23.60 -12.67
CA ASP A 192 5.89 -23.06 -11.59
C ASP A 192 7.14 -22.35 -12.13
N GLN A 193 7.72 -22.89 -13.21
CA GLN A 193 8.89 -22.29 -13.86
C GLN A 193 8.55 -20.94 -14.50
N ILE A 194 7.39 -20.85 -15.17
CA ILE A 194 6.96 -19.60 -15.81
C ILE A 194 6.59 -18.56 -14.76
N VAL A 195 5.91 -18.95 -13.67
CA VAL A 195 5.59 -18.03 -12.57
C VAL A 195 6.87 -17.46 -11.97
N GLU A 196 7.86 -18.29 -11.66
CA GLU A 196 9.12 -17.83 -11.08
C GLU A 196 9.89 -16.92 -12.04
N LYS A 197 9.99 -17.30 -13.32
CA LYS A 197 10.58 -16.48 -14.37
C LYS A 197 9.90 -15.12 -14.46
N THR A 198 8.57 -15.10 -14.51
CA THR A 198 7.77 -13.88 -14.60
C THR A 198 8.00 -12.96 -13.39
N LYS A 199 8.05 -13.53 -12.19
CA LYS A 199 8.38 -12.78 -10.96
C LYS A 199 9.74 -12.10 -11.09
N LEU A 200 10.77 -12.81 -11.52
CA LEU A 200 12.11 -12.26 -11.69
C LEU A 200 12.16 -11.13 -12.73
N GLU A 201 11.50 -11.29 -13.86
CA GLU A 201 11.45 -10.28 -14.92
C GLU A 201 10.70 -9.01 -14.46
N VAL A 202 9.57 -9.17 -13.79
CA VAL A 202 8.78 -8.05 -13.27
C VAL A 202 9.53 -7.32 -12.16
N VAL A 203 10.19 -8.04 -11.24
CA VAL A 203 11.03 -7.44 -10.19
C VAL A 203 12.22 -6.70 -10.79
N ALA A 204 12.85 -7.24 -11.84
CA ALA A 204 13.95 -6.57 -12.54
C ALA A 204 13.48 -5.25 -13.18
N LEU A 205 12.32 -5.24 -13.82
CA LEU A 205 11.70 -4.03 -14.37
C LEU A 205 11.38 -3.00 -13.28
N LEU A 206 10.84 -3.45 -12.16
CA LEU A 206 10.53 -2.59 -11.01
C LEU A 206 11.78 -1.90 -10.48
N ARG A 207 12.88 -2.64 -10.34
CA ARG A 207 14.18 -2.10 -9.88
C ARG A 207 14.81 -1.10 -10.84
N GLN A 208 14.50 -1.15 -12.13
CA GLN A 208 14.93 -0.16 -13.12
C GLN A 208 14.11 1.13 -13.06
N THR A 209 12.84 1.02 -12.68
CA THR A 209 11.89 2.15 -12.73
C THR A 209 11.78 2.86 -11.38
N ILE A 210 11.76 2.11 -10.29
CA ILE A 210 11.63 2.64 -8.93
C ILE A 210 12.98 2.59 -8.23
N ARG A 211 13.33 3.66 -7.53
CA ARG A 211 14.61 3.78 -6.82
C ARG A 211 14.79 2.63 -5.81
N PRO A 212 15.98 2.01 -5.74
CA PRO A 212 16.25 0.91 -4.81
C PRO A 212 16.02 1.27 -3.34
N GLU A 213 16.31 2.51 -2.97
CA GLU A 213 16.09 3.03 -1.62
C GLU A 213 14.60 3.01 -1.21
N PHE A 214 13.70 3.17 -2.18
CA PHE A 214 12.26 3.09 -1.94
C PHE A 214 11.81 1.63 -1.80
N LEU A 215 12.25 0.76 -2.69
CA LEU A 215 11.91 -0.66 -2.67
C LEU A 215 12.39 -1.38 -1.40
N ASN A 216 13.53 -0.98 -0.85
CA ASN A 216 14.08 -1.55 0.38
C ASN A 216 13.28 -1.21 1.65
N ARG A 217 12.28 -0.33 1.56
CA ARG A 217 11.43 0.09 2.69
C ARG A 217 10.04 -0.51 2.66
N ILE A 218 9.72 -1.20 1.57
CA ILE A 218 8.46 -1.90 1.37
C ILE A 218 8.57 -3.30 2.00
N ASP A 219 7.51 -3.77 2.64
CA ASP A 219 7.41 -5.08 3.30
C ASP A 219 7.31 -6.26 2.34
#